data_5aadd8381d0ad5268d11ba34edeb0fe3
#
_entry.id   5aadd8381d0ad5268d11ba34edeb0fe3
#
_cell.length_a   1.000
_cell.length_b   1.000
_cell.length_c   1.000
_cell.angle_alpha   90.00
_cell.angle_beta   90.00
_cell.angle_gamma   90.00
#
_symmetry.space_group_name_H-M   'P 1'
#
loop_
_entity.id
_entity.type
_entity.pdbx_description
1 polymer ?
#
loop_
_entity_poly.entity_id
_entity_poly.type
_entity_poly.pdbx_seq_one_letter_code
_entity_poly.pdbx_strand_id
1 'polypeptide(L)'
;MNTDFILFIVQIIAAAGVVISVIYLGVQIHQQNEITKASFGHSLTQRLYDRYFNTTKDSEFSQFLSKDWSSDDLTATDKWRINHFIIMCLVDIFDVYDKVEQGFVEKKHLEIRMNSLRLGVMKSDAGKGIWAYMKINRDKKFIEWFEYEIYEREYFINDEQRERSKGLNTIRE
;
A
#
# COMPACT_ATOMS: atom_id res chain seq x y z
N MET A 1 22.16 36.38 -53.07
CA MET A 1 22.06 35.17 -52.23
C MET A 1 20.83 34.41 -52.68
N ASN A 2 20.97 33.16 -53.08
CA ASN A 2 19.89 32.44 -53.74
C ASN A 2 18.75 32.14 -52.75
N THR A 3 17.53 32.55 -53.08
CA THR A 3 16.34 32.41 -52.23
C THR A 3 16.16 30.94 -51.79
N ASP A 4 16.46 30.00 -52.66
CA ASP A 4 16.38 28.55 -52.37
C ASP A 4 17.35 28.10 -51.29
N PHE A 5 18.55 28.70 -51.21
CA PHE A 5 19.53 28.40 -50.19
C PHE A 5 19.09 28.91 -48.84
N ILE A 6 18.45 30.09 -48.76
CA ILE A 6 17.88 30.63 -47.51
C ILE A 6 16.76 29.74 -47.02
N LEU A 7 15.83 29.32 -47.91
CA LEU A 7 14.74 28.42 -47.57
C LEU A 7 15.25 27.08 -47.02
N PHE A 8 16.30 26.52 -47.62
CA PHE A 8 16.91 25.27 -47.20
C PHE A 8 17.49 25.39 -45.76
N ILE A 9 18.20 26.47 -45.48
CA ILE A 9 18.73 26.72 -44.09
C ILE A 9 17.58 26.85 -43.10
N VAL A 10 16.52 27.59 -43.43
CA VAL A 10 15.37 27.75 -42.56
C VAL A 10 14.71 26.40 -42.25
N GLN A 11 14.58 25.53 -43.26
CA GLN A 11 14.03 24.18 -43.07
C GLN A 11 14.90 23.31 -42.14
N ILE A 12 16.24 23.37 -42.30
CA ILE A 12 17.14 22.64 -41.39
C ILE A 12 17.00 23.14 -39.94
N ILE A 13 16.96 24.45 -39.74
CA ILE A 13 16.79 25.04 -38.40
C ILE A 13 15.44 24.63 -37.81
N ALA A 14 14.37 24.69 -38.61
CA ALA A 14 13.04 24.26 -38.17
C ALA A 14 13.01 22.79 -37.79
N ALA A 15 13.60 21.91 -38.60
CA ALA A 15 13.69 20.47 -38.32
C ALA A 15 14.51 20.20 -37.06
N ALA A 16 15.64 20.86 -36.87
CA ALA A 16 16.44 20.76 -35.66
C ALA A 16 15.66 21.23 -34.41
N GLY A 17 14.91 22.32 -34.51
CA GLY A 17 14.04 22.82 -33.45
C GLY A 17 12.97 21.83 -33.05
N VAL A 18 12.34 21.14 -34.00
CA VAL A 18 11.36 20.08 -33.68
C VAL A 18 12.01 18.92 -32.97
N VAL A 19 13.17 18.44 -33.41
CA VAL A 19 13.89 17.33 -32.74
C VAL A 19 14.26 17.70 -31.29
N ILE A 20 14.80 18.90 -31.07
CA ILE A 20 15.14 19.39 -29.72
C ILE A 20 13.88 19.46 -28.85
N SER A 21 12.77 19.94 -29.38
CA SER A 21 11.50 20.04 -28.65
C SER A 21 10.96 18.67 -28.23
N VAL A 22 11.06 17.67 -29.11
CA VAL A 22 10.63 16.29 -28.80
C VAL A 22 11.51 15.68 -27.70
N ILE A 23 12.84 15.86 -27.77
CA ILE A 23 13.75 15.38 -26.74
C ILE A 23 13.43 16.07 -25.38
N TYR A 24 13.25 17.38 -25.39
CA TYR A 24 12.90 18.15 -24.19
C TYR A 24 11.58 17.67 -23.57
N LEU A 25 10.55 17.44 -24.42
CA LEU A 25 9.27 16.89 -23.98
C LEU A 25 9.45 15.51 -23.34
N GLY A 26 10.25 14.64 -23.92
CA GLY A 26 10.58 13.33 -23.36
C GLY A 26 11.19 13.42 -21.95
N VAL A 27 12.14 14.35 -21.75
CA VAL A 27 12.75 14.63 -20.45
C VAL A 27 11.70 15.13 -19.44
N GLN A 28 10.83 16.07 -19.86
CA GLN A 28 9.77 16.58 -18.99
C GLN A 28 8.79 15.49 -18.57
N ILE A 29 8.36 14.62 -19.49
CA ILE A 29 7.48 13.49 -19.17
C ILE A 29 8.14 12.55 -18.16
N HIS A 30 9.42 12.25 -18.35
CA HIS A 30 10.16 11.41 -17.40
C HIS A 30 10.22 12.04 -16.01
N GLN A 31 10.58 13.32 -15.90
CA GLN A 31 10.59 14.05 -14.63
C GLN A 31 9.21 14.08 -13.97
N GLN A 32 8.16 14.34 -14.74
CA GLN A 32 6.78 14.34 -14.23
C GLN A 32 6.37 12.97 -13.67
N ASN A 33 6.76 11.89 -14.33
CA ASN A 33 6.51 10.54 -13.85
C ASN A 33 7.21 10.25 -12.51
N GLU A 34 8.46 10.68 -12.35
CA GLU A 34 9.19 10.50 -11.09
C GLU A 34 8.57 11.32 -9.95
N ILE A 35 8.14 12.56 -10.21
CA ILE A 35 7.42 13.40 -9.24
C ILE A 35 6.10 12.72 -8.84
N THR A 36 5.37 12.17 -9.81
CA THR A 36 4.11 11.47 -9.58
C THR A 36 4.31 10.23 -8.70
N LYS A 37 5.33 9.41 -8.94
CA LYS A 37 5.68 8.26 -8.10
C LYS A 37 6.03 8.68 -6.68
N ALA A 38 6.86 9.71 -6.52
CA ALA A 38 7.22 10.25 -5.20
C ALA A 38 5.99 10.76 -4.44
N SER A 39 5.07 11.45 -5.12
CA SER A 39 3.82 11.94 -4.56
C SER A 39 2.91 10.79 -4.09
N PHE A 40 2.77 9.72 -4.88
CA PHE A 40 2.04 8.52 -4.46
C PHE A 40 2.66 7.88 -3.21
N GLY A 41 3.97 7.69 -3.20
CA GLY A 41 4.68 7.14 -2.03
C GLY A 41 4.45 7.97 -0.77
N HIS A 42 4.54 9.31 -0.88
CA HIS A 42 4.27 10.22 0.23
C HIS A 42 2.81 10.11 0.72
N SER A 43 1.84 10.13 -0.19
CA SER A 43 0.41 9.98 0.13
C SER A 43 0.12 8.66 0.87
N LEU A 44 0.75 7.56 0.45
CA LEU A 44 0.62 6.26 1.13
C LEU A 44 1.20 6.28 2.55
N THR A 45 2.34 6.94 2.74
CA THR A 45 2.96 7.11 4.06
C THR A 45 2.08 7.96 4.95
N GLN A 46 1.53 9.06 4.43
CA GLN A 46 0.61 9.93 5.16
C GLN A 46 -0.64 9.17 5.62
N ARG A 47 -1.29 8.40 4.74
CA ARG A 47 -2.46 7.58 5.10
C ARG A 47 -2.16 6.60 6.23
N LEU A 48 -0.97 5.98 6.21
CA LEU A 48 -0.55 5.06 7.27
C LEU A 48 -0.29 5.79 8.58
N TYR A 49 0.37 6.94 8.52
CA TYR A 49 0.60 7.82 9.67
C TYR A 49 -0.73 8.27 10.29
N ASP A 50 -1.68 8.76 9.50
CA ASP A 50 -2.98 9.21 9.97
C ASP A 50 -3.76 8.08 10.64
N ARG A 51 -3.66 6.85 10.11
CA ARG A 51 -4.26 5.68 10.75
C ARG A 51 -3.67 5.44 12.14
N TYR A 52 -2.35 5.38 12.28
CA TYR A 52 -1.70 5.17 13.56
C TYR A 52 -1.95 6.33 14.53
N PHE A 53 -1.89 7.56 14.04
CA PHE A 53 -2.16 8.74 14.86
C PHE A 53 -3.59 8.74 15.41
N ASN A 54 -4.60 8.46 14.58
CA ASN A 54 -5.99 8.40 15.01
C ASN A 54 -6.23 7.24 15.99
N THR A 55 -5.59 6.07 15.78
CA THR A 55 -5.70 4.94 16.71
C THR A 55 -5.10 5.24 18.08
N THR A 56 -4.02 6.00 18.14
CA THR A 56 -3.36 6.36 19.42
C THR A 56 -4.02 7.54 20.13
N LYS A 57 -4.60 8.46 19.38
CA LYS A 57 -5.27 9.66 19.91
C LYS A 57 -6.65 9.35 20.50
N ASP A 58 -7.38 8.43 19.89
CA ASP A 58 -8.71 8.03 20.31
C ASP A 58 -8.64 6.90 21.34
N SER A 59 -8.88 7.22 22.61
CA SER A 59 -8.80 6.25 23.71
C SER A 59 -9.85 5.14 23.59
N GLU A 60 -11.05 5.42 23.09
CA GLU A 60 -12.09 4.40 22.89
C GLU A 60 -11.68 3.42 21.78
N PHE A 61 -11.11 3.94 20.70
CA PHE A 61 -10.63 3.12 19.61
C PHE A 61 -9.39 2.30 20.02
N SER A 62 -8.50 2.87 20.81
CA SER A 62 -7.35 2.15 21.38
C SER A 62 -7.79 1.01 22.29
N GLN A 63 -8.80 1.23 23.17
CA GLN A 63 -9.40 0.20 24.00
C GLN A 63 -10.05 -0.91 23.14
N PHE A 64 -10.77 -0.55 22.09
CA PHE A 64 -11.34 -1.51 21.17
C PHE A 64 -10.26 -2.38 20.50
N LEU A 65 -9.17 -1.78 20.01
CA LEU A 65 -8.06 -2.53 19.37
C LEU A 65 -7.30 -3.44 20.36
N SER A 66 -7.33 -3.13 21.67
CA SER A 66 -6.67 -3.94 22.69
C SER A 66 -7.51 -5.13 23.18
N LYS A 67 -8.76 -5.26 22.76
CA LYS A 67 -9.62 -6.39 23.10
C LYS A 67 -9.09 -7.69 22.46
N ASP A 68 -9.37 -8.81 23.15
CA ASP A 68 -9.20 -10.12 22.52
C ASP A 68 -10.32 -10.37 21.50
N TRP A 69 -9.97 -10.33 20.23
CA TRP A 69 -10.93 -10.49 19.13
C TRP A 69 -11.38 -11.94 18.91
N SER A 70 -10.81 -12.90 19.63
CA SER A 70 -11.26 -14.29 19.66
C SER A 70 -12.23 -14.60 20.82
N SER A 71 -12.47 -13.63 21.72
CA SER A 71 -13.35 -13.82 22.87
C SER A 71 -14.83 -13.94 22.48
N ASP A 72 -15.53 -14.82 23.18
CA ASP A 72 -16.99 -14.96 23.07
C ASP A 72 -17.76 -13.77 23.66
N ASP A 73 -17.10 -12.97 24.53
CA ASP A 73 -17.70 -11.81 25.21
C ASP A 73 -17.81 -10.55 24.34
N LEU A 74 -17.45 -10.64 23.06
CA LEU A 74 -17.53 -9.52 22.14
C LEU A 74 -18.99 -9.12 21.87
N THR A 75 -19.27 -7.83 22.09
CA THR A 75 -20.59 -7.25 21.78
C THR A 75 -20.86 -7.24 20.28
N ALA A 76 -22.12 -7.09 19.88
CA ALA A 76 -22.50 -6.91 18.47
C ALA A 76 -21.78 -5.71 17.85
N THR A 77 -21.58 -4.62 18.61
CA THR A 77 -20.83 -3.44 18.18
C THR A 77 -19.36 -3.76 17.97
N ASP A 78 -18.74 -4.54 18.85
CA ASP A 78 -17.33 -4.96 18.67
C ASP A 78 -17.18 -5.82 17.42
N LYS A 79 -18.05 -6.78 17.20
CA LYS A 79 -18.03 -7.64 16.00
C LYS A 79 -18.19 -6.82 14.72
N TRP A 80 -19.08 -5.82 14.74
CA TRP A 80 -19.25 -4.90 13.60
C TRP A 80 -17.97 -4.08 13.36
N ARG A 81 -17.36 -3.52 14.41
CA ARG A 81 -16.11 -2.75 14.34
C ARG A 81 -14.95 -3.60 13.82
N ILE A 82 -14.80 -4.85 14.29
CA ILE A 82 -13.79 -5.78 13.82
C ILE A 82 -13.91 -6.00 12.32
N ASN A 83 -15.12 -6.32 11.86
CA ASN A 83 -15.39 -6.57 10.44
C ASN A 83 -14.98 -5.36 9.58
N HIS A 84 -15.39 -4.15 9.96
CA HIS A 84 -15.07 -2.95 9.19
C HIS A 84 -13.59 -2.57 9.27
N PHE A 85 -12.93 -2.83 10.40
CA PHE A 85 -11.49 -2.62 10.52
C PHE A 85 -10.72 -3.54 9.57
N ILE A 86 -11.09 -4.82 9.49
CA ILE A 86 -10.48 -5.78 8.56
C ILE A 86 -10.73 -5.37 7.11
N ILE A 87 -11.96 -5.00 6.75
CA ILE A 87 -12.31 -4.51 5.42
C ILE A 87 -11.45 -3.29 5.06
N MET A 88 -11.31 -2.33 5.95
CA MET A 88 -10.49 -1.14 5.73
C MET A 88 -9.02 -1.51 5.45
N CYS A 89 -8.45 -2.46 6.19
CA CYS A 89 -7.10 -2.93 5.97
C CYS A 89 -6.96 -3.64 4.62
N LEU A 90 -7.93 -4.47 4.23
CA LEU A 90 -7.93 -5.17 2.94
C LEU A 90 -8.04 -4.20 1.76
N VAL A 91 -8.95 -3.22 1.85
CA VAL A 91 -9.10 -2.19 0.80
C VAL A 91 -7.82 -1.38 0.61
N ASP A 92 -7.13 -1.03 1.70
CA ASP A 92 -5.83 -0.34 1.62
C ASP A 92 -4.75 -1.23 0.95
N ILE A 93 -4.73 -2.53 1.25
CA ILE A 93 -3.81 -3.47 0.61
C ILE A 93 -4.14 -3.64 -0.87
N PHE A 94 -5.42 -3.73 -1.25
CA PHE A 94 -5.83 -3.83 -2.65
C PHE A 94 -5.32 -2.63 -3.45
N ASP A 95 -5.57 -1.42 -2.94
CA ASP A 95 -5.10 -0.18 -3.59
C ASP A 95 -3.57 -0.13 -3.72
N VAL A 96 -2.85 -0.49 -2.67
CA VAL A 96 -1.38 -0.46 -2.69
C VAL A 96 -0.79 -1.55 -3.58
N TYR A 97 -1.37 -2.76 -3.57
CA TYR A 97 -0.95 -3.84 -4.46
C TYR A 97 -1.07 -3.44 -5.92
N ASP A 98 -2.22 -2.90 -6.32
CA ASP A 98 -2.46 -2.47 -7.69
C ASP A 98 -1.45 -1.38 -8.12
N LYS A 99 -1.11 -0.45 -7.23
CA LYS A 99 -0.09 0.58 -7.50
C LYS A 99 1.34 0.03 -7.59
N VAL A 100 1.66 -1.00 -6.81
CA VAL A 100 2.96 -1.71 -6.90
C VAL A 100 3.07 -2.46 -8.21
N GLU A 101 2.03 -3.20 -8.63
CA GLU A 101 1.99 -3.92 -9.91
C GLU A 101 2.10 -2.98 -11.12
N GLN A 102 1.55 -1.78 -11.00
CA GLN A 102 1.64 -0.74 -12.04
C GLN A 102 2.98 0.03 -12.01
N GLY A 103 3.85 -0.23 -11.04
CA GLY A 103 5.14 0.44 -10.90
C GLY A 103 5.07 1.89 -10.40
N PHE A 104 3.94 2.31 -9.82
CA PHE A 104 3.78 3.65 -9.26
C PHE A 104 4.39 3.81 -7.87
N VAL A 105 4.50 2.72 -7.10
CA VAL A 105 5.08 2.75 -5.75
C VAL A 105 5.96 1.53 -5.49
N GLU A 106 6.89 1.67 -4.55
CA GLU A 106 7.79 0.60 -4.15
C GLU A 106 7.06 -0.47 -3.31
N LYS A 107 7.49 -1.72 -3.46
CA LYS A 107 6.97 -2.88 -2.73
C LYS A 107 7.01 -2.72 -1.20
N LYS A 108 7.94 -1.91 -0.66
CA LYS A 108 8.03 -1.63 0.78
C LYS A 108 6.73 -1.09 1.38
N HIS A 109 5.95 -0.30 0.61
CA HIS A 109 4.66 0.22 1.07
C HIS A 109 3.61 -0.86 1.25
N LEU A 110 3.67 -1.93 0.45
CA LEU A 110 2.82 -3.10 0.59
C LEU A 110 3.25 -3.96 1.79
N GLU A 111 4.55 -4.23 1.92
CA GLU A 111 5.09 -5.07 2.99
C GLU A 111 4.76 -4.52 4.40
N ILE A 112 4.89 -3.22 4.62
CA ILE A 112 4.55 -2.59 5.90
C ILE A 112 3.07 -2.86 6.27
N ARG A 113 2.16 -2.82 5.29
CA ARG A 113 0.73 -3.07 5.49
C ARG A 113 0.42 -4.53 5.73
N MET A 114 1.09 -5.40 5.00
CA MET A 114 0.95 -6.85 5.16
C MET A 114 1.36 -7.32 6.55
N ASN A 115 2.38 -6.69 7.16
CA ASN A 115 2.83 -7.05 8.51
C ASN A 115 1.70 -7.00 9.54
N SER A 116 0.81 -6.01 9.48
CA SER A 116 -0.33 -5.89 10.39
C SER A 116 -1.33 -7.05 10.25
N LEU A 117 -1.58 -7.52 9.02
CA LEU A 117 -2.50 -8.63 8.76
C LEU A 117 -1.88 -9.99 9.13
N ARG A 118 -0.56 -10.14 8.97
CA ARG A 118 0.18 -11.34 9.34
C ARG A 118 0.19 -11.62 10.84
N LEU A 119 -0.05 -10.60 11.68
CA LEU A 119 -0.12 -10.73 13.15
C LEU A 119 -1.31 -11.54 13.68
N GLY A 120 -2.09 -12.18 12.83
CA GLY A 120 -3.11 -13.14 13.20
C GLY A 120 -4.55 -12.69 12.95
N VAL A 121 -4.79 -11.40 12.67
CA VAL A 121 -6.14 -10.87 12.39
C VAL A 121 -6.83 -11.66 11.28
N MET A 122 -6.10 -11.97 10.19
CA MET A 122 -6.65 -12.74 9.06
C MET A 122 -6.81 -14.24 9.34
N LYS A 123 -6.19 -14.76 10.41
CA LYS A 123 -6.34 -16.16 10.84
C LYS A 123 -7.56 -16.38 11.72
N SER A 124 -8.16 -15.31 12.26
CA SER A 124 -9.43 -15.36 13.00
C SER A 124 -10.59 -15.75 12.08
N ASP A 125 -11.69 -16.27 12.66
CA ASP A 125 -12.88 -16.63 11.90
C ASP A 125 -13.50 -15.41 11.20
N ALA A 126 -13.50 -14.25 11.85
CA ALA A 126 -13.91 -12.98 11.24
C ALA A 126 -13.03 -12.63 10.02
N GLY A 127 -11.71 -12.73 10.15
CA GLY A 127 -10.77 -12.47 9.06
C GLY A 127 -10.98 -13.40 7.87
N LYS A 128 -11.13 -14.70 8.11
CA LYS A 128 -11.41 -15.70 7.06
C LYS A 128 -12.74 -15.45 6.37
N GLY A 129 -13.80 -15.15 7.14
CA GLY A 129 -15.14 -14.87 6.61
C GLY A 129 -15.14 -13.63 5.73
N ILE A 130 -14.49 -12.54 6.16
CA ILE A 130 -14.37 -11.31 5.38
C ILE A 130 -13.53 -11.55 4.13
N TRP A 131 -12.42 -12.28 4.24
CA TRP A 131 -11.60 -12.62 3.08
C TRP A 131 -12.39 -13.40 2.03
N ALA A 132 -13.15 -14.42 2.44
CA ALA A 132 -13.99 -15.19 1.54
C ALA A 132 -14.99 -14.31 0.75
N TYR A 133 -15.51 -13.26 1.36
CA TYR A 133 -16.38 -12.28 0.70
C TYR A 133 -15.61 -11.31 -0.20
N MET A 134 -14.50 -10.74 0.29
CA MET A 134 -13.77 -9.68 -0.42
C MET A 134 -12.97 -10.19 -1.62
N LYS A 135 -12.45 -11.42 -1.57
CA LYS A 135 -11.65 -11.99 -2.65
C LYS A 135 -12.40 -12.21 -3.96
N ILE A 136 -13.74 -12.27 -3.94
CA ILE A 136 -14.57 -12.46 -5.13
C ILE A 136 -14.32 -11.36 -6.18
N ASN A 137 -13.97 -10.17 -5.74
CA ASN A 137 -13.71 -9.01 -6.59
C ASN A 137 -12.23 -8.86 -7.00
N ARG A 138 -11.40 -9.89 -6.77
CA ARG A 138 -9.97 -9.85 -7.09
C ARG A 138 -9.59 -10.90 -8.12
N ASP A 139 -8.55 -10.61 -8.89
CA ASP A 139 -8.00 -11.55 -9.85
C ASP A 139 -7.27 -12.71 -9.15
N LYS A 140 -7.12 -13.83 -9.87
CA LYS A 140 -6.53 -15.06 -9.36
C LYS A 140 -5.08 -14.85 -8.87
N LYS A 141 -4.28 -14.04 -9.59
CA LYS A 141 -2.88 -13.75 -9.24
C LYS A 141 -2.78 -13.12 -7.85
N PHE A 142 -3.64 -12.12 -7.59
CA PHE A 142 -3.70 -11.47 -6.28
C PHE A 142 -4.13 -12.45 -5.18
N ILE A 143 -5.18 -13.26 -5.43
CA ILE A 143 -5.71 -14.22 -4.45
C ILE A 143 -4.62 -15.22 -4.05
N GLU A 144 -3.95 -15.85 -5.02
CA GLU A 144 -2.88 -16.82 -4.77
C GLU A 144 -1.71 -16.19 -4.00
N TRP A 145 -1.29 -14.98 -4.40
CA TRP A 145 -0.24 -14.26 -3.70
C TRP A 145 -0.64 -13.92 -2.25
N PHE A 146 -1.86 -13.39 -2.04
CA PHE A 146 -2.32 -12.98 -0.72
C PHE A 146 -2.50 -14.18 0.23
N GLU A 147 -3.12 -15.26 -0.26
CA GLU A 147 -3.34 -16.48 0.53
C GLU A 147 -1.99 -17.12 0.92
N TYR A 148 -1.03 -17.17 0.01
CA TYR A 148 0.31 -17.61 0.32
C TYR A 148 0.95 -16.74 1.41
N GLU A 149 0.94 -15.42 1.27
CA GLU A 149 1.55 -14.47 2.20
C GLU A 149 0.91 -14.48 3.60
N ILE A 150 -0.36 -14.79 3.73
CA ILE A 150 -1.10 -14.75 5.01
C ILE A 150 -1.15 -16.11 5.67
N TYR A 151 -1.38 -17.19 4.92
CA TYR A 151 -1.72 -18.50 5.48
C TYR A 151 -0.63 -19.54 5.35
N GLU A 152 0.22 -19.46 4.34
CA GLU A 152 1.19 -20.51 4.03
C GLU A 152 2.61 -20.11 4.38
N ARG A 153 2.99 -18.84 4.19
CA ARG A 153 4.34 -18.38 4.44
C ARG A 153 4.64 -18.37 5.93
N GLU A 154 5.63 -19.17 6.35
CA GLU A 154 6.18 -19.07 7.69
C GLU A 154 7.06 -17.82 7.81
N TYR A 155 6.66 -16.90 8.70
CA TYR A 155 7.49 -15.76 9.09
C TYR A 155 8.36 -16.20 10.25
N PHE A 156 9.61 -16.56 9.97
CA PHE A 156 10.63 -16.68 10.99
C PHE A 156 10.93 -15.27 11.54
N ILE A 157 10.22 -14.90 12.61
CA ILE A 157 10.72 -13.90 13.52
C ILE A 157 11.93 -14.60 14.17
N ASN A 158 13.16 -14.10 13.93
CA ASN A 158 14.31 -14.63 14.65
C ASN A 158 14.09 -14.43 16.16
N ASP A 159 14.74 -15.26 16.99
CA ASP A 159 14.49 -15.25 18.45
C ASP A 159 14.69 -13.85 19.07
N GLU A 160 15.61 -13.03 18.54
CA GLU A 160 15.80 -11.64 18.95
C GLU A 160 14.59 -10.74 18.67
N GLN A 161 13.94 -10.91 17.52
CA GLN A 161 12.73 -10.15 17.18
C GLN A 161 11.54 -10.62 18.02
N ARG A 162 11.52 -11.90 18.38
CA ARG A 162 10.52 -12.49 19.25
C ARG A 162 10.66 -11.97 20.69
N GLU A 163 11.88 -11.84 21.20
CA GLU A 163 12.15 -11.25 22.50
C GLU A 163 11.82 -9.73 22.54
N ARG A 164 12.15 -8.99 21.48
CA ARG A 164 11.77 -7.58 21.35
C ARG A 164 10.25 -7.38 21.26
N SER A 165 9.52 -8.29 20.61
CA SER A 165 8.06 -8.23 20.56
C SER A 165 7.41 -8.57 21.88
N LYS A 166 8.01 -9.43 22.70
CA LYS A 166 7.58 -9.67 24.10
C LYS A 166 7.74 -8.42 24.95
N GLY A 167 8.85 -7.65 24.78
CA GLY A 167 9.07 -6.37 25.47
C GLY A 167 8.03 -5.29 25.11
N LEU A 168 7.47 -5.30 23.91
CA LEU A 168 6.36 -4.44 23.52
C LEU A 168 5.02 -4.88 24.14
N ASN A 169 4.87 -6.16 24.48
CA ASN A 169 3.70 -6.68 25.15
C ASN A 169 3.75 -6.51 26.68
N THR A 170 4.93 -6.32 27.27
CA THR A 170 5.10 -6.05 28.73
C THR A 170 4.80 -4.60 29.12
N ILE A 171 4.52 -3.71 28.17
CA ILE A 171 3.90 -2.40 28.49
C ILE A 171 2.40 -2.55 28.84
N ARG A 172 1.88 -3.80 28.87
CA ARG A 172 0.47 -4.12 29.18
C ARG A 172 0.22 -4.53 30.65
N GLU A 173 1.24 -4.56 31.47
CA GLU A 173 1.14 -4.69 32.95
C GLU A 173 1.45 -3.33 33.61
#